data_a634d7e63d87c81ad77df0e23206365f
#
_entry.id   a634d7e63d87c81ad77df0e23206365f
#
_cell.length_a   1.000
_cell.length_b   1.000
_cell.length_c   1.000
_cell.angle_alpha   90.00
_cell.angle_beta   90.00
_cell.angle_gamma   90.00
#
_symmetry.space_group_name_H-M   'P 1'
#
loop_
_entity.id
_entity.type
_entity.pdbx_description
1 polymer ?
#
loop_
_entity_poly.entity_id
_entity_poly.type
_entity_poly.pdbx_seq_one_letter_code
_entity_poly.pdbx_strand_id
1 'polypeptide(L)'
;MQTKRDILVYPLEGDLDVTAVPRLRDYFAQCIDAGCRRIVLNLAATRYVDSLGMGLILSTARRLSALGGQLSLVCVSDAVYRALCICRFVDFIPVRRSAPKPPIPALDPTVLPVWQSTMRVPATRLASARRRMEELLAHTELTPNEVFDLTLAGGEALGNAVDHTCAEGVLLTVSVYPDRVVMEVTDCGGGFELGDDEEPPCACEGAGGKDGSFHERGRGIKLMRMLADSVEIRRKASGCGTVVRLVKLFTPLAAKA
;
A
#
# COMPACT_ATOMS: atom_id res chain seq x y z
N MET A 1 5.53 -24.74 -3.31
CA MET A 1 4.35 -24.01 -3.85
C MET A 1 4.74 -22.54 -3.87
N GLN A 2 5.07 -21.98 -5.05
CA GLN A 2 5.37 -20.56 -5.16
C GLN A 2 4.09 -19.77 -4.85
N THR A 3 4.13 -18.95 -3.84
CA THR A 3 3.06 -17.97 -3.54
C THR A 3 2.96 -17.04 -4.75
N LYS A 4 1.88 -17.14 -5.52
CA LYS A 4 1.58 -16.20 -6.61
C LYS A 4 1.52 -14.80 -6.01
N ARG A 5 2.46 -13.95 -6.38
CA ARG A 5 2.47 -12.54 -5.97
C ARG A 5 1.41 -11.81 -6.77
N ASP A 6 0.26 -11.56 -6.16
CA ASP A 6 -0.82 -10.79 -6.79
C ASP A 6 -0.46 -9.31 -6.96
N ILE A 7 0.62 -8.85 -6.29
CA ILE A 7 1.00 -7.43 -6.19
C ILE A 7 2.49 -7.26 -6.50
N LEU A 8 2.80 -6.26 -7.34
CA LEU A 8 4.15 -5.78 -7.64
C LEU A 8 4.28 -4.33 -7.20
N VAL A 9 5.22 -4.03 -6.30
CA VAL A 9 5.68 -2.67 -6.03
C VAL A 9 7.01 -2.47 -6.72
N TYR A 10 7.05 -1.59 -7.70
CA TYR A 10 8.23 -1.35 -8.51
C TYR A 10 8.76 0.08 -8.31
N PRO A 11 9.94 0.26 -7.68
CA PRO A 11 10.61 1.54 -7.65
C PRO A 11 11.30 1.78 -9.01
N LEU A 12 10.94 2.87 -9.68
CA LEU A 12 11.62 3.29 -10.90
C LEU A 12 12.88 4.07 -10.53
N GLU A 13 14.03 3.58 -10.95
CA GLU A 13 15.34 4.20 -10.72
C GLU A 13 15.69 5.13 -11.86
N GLY A 14 15.09 6.33 -11.89
CA GLY A 14 15.35 7.35 -12.92
C GLY A 14 14.13 7.71 -13.76
N ASP A 15 14.38 8.27 -14.95
CA ASP A 15 13.33 8.75 -15.83
C ASP A 15 12.67 7.61 -16.63
N LEU A 16 11.42 7.78 -16.98
CA LEU A 16 10.67 6.82 -17.79
C LEU A 16 10.70 7.26 -19.25
N ASP A 17 11.74 6.84 -19.96
CA ASP A 17 12.05 7.24 -21.32
C ASP A 17 12.22 6.04 -22.26
N VAL A 18 12.59 6.33 -23.49
CA VAL A 18 12.84 5.34 -24.56
C VAL A 18 13.82 4.25 -24.14
N THR A 19 14.74 4.51 -23.21
CA THR A 19 15.77 3.55 -22.77
C THR A 19 15.24 2.58 -21.72
N ALA A 20 14.39 3.07 -20.81
CA ALA A 20 13.79 2.27 -19.75
C ALA A 20 12.59 1.45 -20.21
N VAL A 21 11.80 1.98 -21.16
CA VAL A 21 10.52 1.42 -21.60
C VAL A 21 10.60 -0.03 -22.10
N PRO A 22 11.54 -0.46 -22.97
CA PRO A 22 11.56 -1.84 -23.48
C PRO A 22 11.68 -2.87 -22.34
N ARG A 23 12.66 -2.68 -21.45
CA ARG A 23 12.90 -3.57 -20.31
C ARG A 23 11.69 -3.63 -19.37
N LEU A 24 11.08 -2.49 -19.07
CA LEU A 24 9.93 -2.43 -18.17
C LEU A 24 8.68 -3.05 -18.77
N ARG A 25 8.48 -2.88 -20.09
CA ARG A 25 7.35 -3.51 -20.80
C ARG A 25 7.40 -5.02 -20.69
N ASP A 26 8.56 -5.61 -20.94
CA ASP A 26 8.74 -7.06 -20.88
C ASP A 26 8.58 -7.57 -19.44
N TYR A 27 9.15 -6.85 -18.49
CA TYR A 27 9.04 -7.21 -17.07
C TYR A 27 7.60 -7.15 -16.56
N PHE A 28 6.86 -6.07 -16.83
CA PHE A 28 5.46 -5.95 -16.43
C PHE A 28 4.58 -6.98 -17.14
N ALA A 29 4.87 -7.27 -18.41
CA ALA A 29 4.16 -8.31 -19.14
C ALA A 29 4.33 -9.68 -18.46
N GLN A 30 5.56 -10.08 -18.13
CA GLN A 30 5.86 -11.33 -17.43
C GLN A 30 5.17 -11.40 -16.06
N CYS A 31 5.19 -10.31 -15.28
CA CYS A 31 4.52 -10.28 -13.98
C CYS A 31 3.00 -10.46 -14.12
N ILE A 32 2.38 -9.78 -15.08
CA ILE A 32 0.93 -9.88 -15.33
C ILE A 32 0.56 -11.30 -15.77
N ASP A 33 1.36 -11.91 -16.65
CA ASP A 33 1.15 -13.29 -17.14
C ASP A 33 1.36 -14.32 -16.01
N ALA A 34 2.27 -14.03 -15.08
CA ALA A 34 2.46 -14.83 -13.87
C ALA A 34 1.33 -14.70 -12.83
N GLY A 35 0.34 -13.82 -13.10
CA GLY A 35 -0.84 -13.66 -12.26
C GLY A 35 -0.85 -12.40 -11.40
N CYS A 36 0.11 -11.48 -11.55
CA CYS A 36 0.06 -10.18 -10.89
C CYS A 36 -1.18 -9.39 -11.37
N ARG A 37 -1.96 -8.86 -10.44
CA ARG A 37 -3.17 -8.06 -10.72
C ARG A 37 -3.05 -6.64 -10.20
N ARG A 38 -2.03 -6.34 -9.43
CA ARG A 38 -1.77 -5.02 -8.91
C ARG A 38 -0.32 -4.61 -9.15
N ILE A 39 -0.12 -3.47 -9.80
CA ILE A 39 1.20 -2.85 -9.94
C ILE A 39 1.15 -1.46 -9.29
N VAL A 40 2.05 -1.22 -8.34
CA VAL A 40 2.30 0.09 -7.74
C VAL A 40 3.65 0.57 -8.26
N LEU A 41 3.64 1.55 -9.15
CA LEU A 41 4.85 2.14 -9.72
C LEU A 41 5.26 3.37 -8.89
N ASN A 42 6.39 3.26 -8.21
CA ASN A 42 6.94 4.36 -7.41
C ASN A 42 7.85 5.22 -8.27
N LEU A 43 7.49 6.49 -8.43
CA LEU A 43 8.16 7.48 -9.27
C LEU A 43 8.98 8.49 -8.46
N ALA A 44 9.41 8.14 -7.24
CA ALA A 44 10.16 9.07 -6.37
C ALA A 44 11.46 9.59 -7.01
N ALA A 45 12.15 8.75 -7.80
CA ALA A 45 13.38 9.12 -8.51
C ALA A 45 13.14 9.66 -9.94
N THR A 46 11.85 9.76 -10.38
CA THR A 46 11.47 10.11 -11.75
C THR A 46 11.19 11.61 -11.85
N ARG A 47 11.94 12.29 -12.69
CA ARG A 47 11.76 13.72 -12.97
C ARG A 47 10.98 13.97 -14.26
N TYR A 48 11.05 13.01 -15.19
CA TYR A 48 10.50 13.13 -16.52
C TYR A 48 9.92 11.80 -17.01
N VAL A 49 8.84 11.90 -17.78
CA VAL A 49 8.21 10.77 -18.49
C VAL A 49 7.97 11.21 -19.93
N ASP A 50 8.54 10.50 -20.89
CA ASP A 50 8.35 10.79 -22.31
C ASP A 50 7.06 10.16 -22.87
N SER A 51 6.81 10.34 -24.15
CA SER A 51 5.63 9.78 -24.83
C SER A 51 5.61 8.25 -24.84
N LEU A 52 6.76 7.59 -24.90
CA LEU A 52 6.85 6.12 -24.83
C LEU A 52 6.59 5.62 -23.40
N GLY A 53 7.10 6.34 -22.40
CA GLY A 53 6.79 6.10 -20.99
C GLY A 53 5.31 6.26 -20.69
N MET A 54 4.68 7.33 -21.22
CA MET A 54 3.22 7.52 -21.13
C MET A 54 2.47 6.35 -21.80
N GLY A 55 2.93 5.91 -22.98
CA GLY A 55 2.38 4.75 -23.67
C GLY A 55 2.50 3.45 -22.87
N LEU A 56 3.63 3.24 -22.17
CA LEU A 56 3.81 2.10 -21.28
C LEU A 56 2.84 2.14 -20.10
N ILE A 57 2.72 3.28 -19.41
CA ILE A 57 1.77 3.47 -18.31
C ILE A 57 0.35 3.13 -18.79
N LEU A 58 -0.08 3.71 -19.90
CA LEU A 58 -1.43 3.51 -20.43
C LEU A 58 -1.69 2.06 -20.82
N SER A 59 -0.77 1.43 -21.54
CA SER A 59 -0.92 0.03 -21.98
C SER A 59 -0.95 -0.95 -20.81
N THR A 60 -0.10 -0.71 -19.81
CA THR A 60 -0.08 -1.52 -18.57
C THR A 60 -1.37 -1.36 -17.78
N ALA A 61 -1.85 -0.11 -17.60
CA ALA A 61 -3.11 0.17 -16.91
C ALA A 61 -4.31 -0.52 -17.59
N ARG A 62 -4.41 -0.41 -18.91
CA ARG A 62 -5.48 -1.08 -19.70
C ARG A 62 -5.42 -2.59 -19.59
N ARG A 63 -4.22 -3.18 -19.67
CA ARG A 63 -4.04 -4.63 -19.58
C ARG A 63 -4.44 -5.14 -18.19
N LEU A 64 -4.03 -4.46 -17.13
CA LEU A 64 -4.43 -4.81 -15.76
C LEU A 64 -5.93 -4.67 -15.57
N SER A 65 -6.53 -3.55 -16.00
CA SER A 65 -7.97 -3.30 -15.89
C SER A 65 -8.79 -4.39 -16.61
N ALA A 66 -8.38 -4.83 -17.79
CA ALA A 66 -9.04 -5.92 -18.52
C ALA A 66 -9.01 -7.26 -17.76
N LEU A 67 -8.09 -7.43 -16.80
CA LEU A 67 -7.95 -8.60 -15.96
C LEU A 67 -8.52 -8.41 -14.54
N GLY A 68 -9.28 -7.32 -14.32
CA GLY A 68 -9.81 -6.95 -13.01
C GLY A 68 -8.75 -6.47 -12.02
N GLY A 69 -7.58 -6.06 -12.53
CA GLY A 69 -6.47 -5.52 -11.75
C GLY A 69 -6.33 -4.00 -11.90
N GLN A 70 -5.26 -3.44 -11.34
CA GLN A 70 -5.03 -1.98 -11.35
C GLN A 70 -3.54 -1.62 -11.35
N LEU A 71 -3.19 -0.55 -12.10
CA LEU A 71 -1.93 0.19 -11.97
C LEU A 71 -2.15 1.42 -11.09
N SER A 72 -1.22 1.71 -10.19
CA SER A 72 -1.17 2.99 -9.44
C SER A 72 0.20 3.62 -9.59
N LEU A 73 0.23 4.94 -9.58
CA LEU A 73 1.45 5.74 -9.57
C LEU A 73 1.57 6.44 -8.21
N VAL A 74 2.71 6.28 -7.54
CA VAL A 74 2.95 6.88 -6.21
C VAL A 74 4.24 7.70 -6.21
N CYS A 75 4.36 8.63 -5.26
CA CYS A 75 5.50 9.54 -5.14
C CYS A 75 5.77 10.33 -6.43
N VAL A 76 4.70 10.78 -7.08
CA VAL A 76 4.78 11.49 -8.35
C VAL A 76 5.17 12.95 -8.13
N SER A 77 6.24 13.42 -8.78
CA SER A 77 6.65 14.83 -8.73
C SER A 77 5.62 15.74 -9.40
N ASP A 78 5.60 17.03 -9.03
CA ASP A 78 4.65 18.00 -9.61
C ASP A 78 4.78 18.15 -11.11
N ALA A 79 5.99 18.00 -11.66
CA ALA A 79 6.23 18.08 -13.09
C ALA A 79 5.59 16.89 -13.83
N VAL A 80 5.82 15.68 -13.34
CA VAL A 80 5.22 14.45 -13.90
C VAL A 80 3.70 14.45 -13.69
N TYR A 81 3.23 14.89 -12.53
CA TYR A 81 1.80 14.98 -12.25
C TYR A 81 1.07 15.89 -13.26
N ARG A 82 1.64 17.09 -13.55
CA ARG A 82 1.07 17.98 -14.56
C ARG A 82 1.00 17.33 -15.94
N ALA A 83 2.03 16.60 -16.34
CA ALA A 83 2.03 15.87 -17.62
C ALA A 83 0.93 14.79 -17.64
N LEU A 84 0.75 14.04 -16.55
CA LEU A 84 -0.33 13.06 -16.40
C LEU A 84 -1.73 13.70 -16.47
N CYS A 85 -1.90 14.90 -15.88
CA CYS A 85 -3.16 15.67 -15.97
C CYS A 85 -3.45 16.11 -17.41
N ILE A 86 -2.46 16.63 -18.12
CA ILE A 86 -2.61 17.04 -19.54
C ILE A 86 -3.06 15.85 -20.39
N CYS A 87 -2.50 14.67 -20.15
CA CYS A 87 -2.89 13.44 -20.83
C CYS A 87 -4.15 12.79 -20.25
N ARG A 88 -4.78 13.37 -19.23
CA ARG A 88 -5.97 12.89 -18.53
C ARG A 88 -5.81 11.50 -17.91
N PHE A 89 -4.59 11.11 -17.58
CA PHE A 89 -4.33 9.80 -16.95
C PHE A 89 -4.85 9.75 -15.52
N VAL A 90 -4.90 10.87 -14.83
CA VAL A 90 -5.43 10.99 -13.47
C VAL A 90 -6.91 10.66 -13.36
N ASP A 91 -7.65 10.67 -14.48
CA ASP A 91 -9.08 10.37 -14.52
C ASP A 91 -9.37 8.87 -14.35
N PHE A 92 -8.38 8.00 -14.62
CA PHE A 92 -8.58 6.54 -14.59
C PHE A 92 -7.40 5.75 -14.00
N ILE A 93 -6.28 6.40 -13.71
CA ILE A 93 -5.14 5.80 -13.00
C ILE A 93 -5.01 6.49 -11.64
N PRO A 94 -5.03 5.77 -10.52
CA PRO A 94 -4.73 6.34 -9.22
C PRO A 94 -3.32 6.94 -9.20
N VAL A 95 -3.23 8.25 -8.94
CA VAL A 95 -1.96 8.98 -8.90
C VAL A 95 -1.82 9.66 -7.55
N ARG A 96 -0.75 9.35 -6.82
CA ARG A 96 -0.37 10.02 -5.57
C ARG A 96 0.88 10.87 -5.76
N ARG A 97 0.76 12.15 -5.44
CA ARG A 97 1.88 13.09 -5.52
C ARG A 97 2.85 12.89 -4.37
N SER A 98 4.08 13.35 -4.58
CA SER A 98 5.15 13.41 -3.57
C SER A 98 4.97 14.60 -2.60
N ALA A 99 3.74 14.98 -2.28
CA ALA A 99 3.47 16.07 -1.34
C ALA A 99 3.57 15.58 0.10
N PRO A 100 3.98 16.44 1.06
CA PRO A 100 3.87 16.14 2.47
C PRO A 100 2.40 15.80 2.79
N LYS A 101 2.19 14.76 3.59
CA LYS A 101 0.85 14.40 4.02
C LYS A 101 0.32 15.52 4.93
N PRO A 102 -0.96 15.91 4.80
CA PRO A 102 -1.55 16.87 5.72
C PRO A 102 -1.49 16.29 7.15
N PRO A 103 -1.27 17.13 8.16
CA PRO A 103 -1.32 16.69 9.55
C PRO A 103 -2.70 16.11 9.84
N ILE A 104 -2.73 14.90 10.42
CA ILE A 104 -3.98 14.26 10.83
C ILE A 104 -4.44 14.90 12.14
N PRO A 105 -5.65 15.47 12.21
CA PRO A 105 -6.20 15.97 13.46
C PRO A 105 -6.23 14.85 14.50
N ALA A 106 -5.81 15.13 15.73
CA ALA A 106 -5.91 14.18 16.81
C ALA A 106 -7.38 13.73 16.96
N LEU A 107 -7.59 12.44 17.15
CA LEU A 107 -8.93 11.93 17.43
C LEU A 107 -9.30 12.33 18.87
N ASP A 108 -10.43 13.02 19.02
CA ASP A 108 -10.97 13.31 20.34
C ASP A 108 -11.31 11.97 21.06
N PRO A 109 -10.74 11.68 22.24
CA PRO A 109 -10.99 10.44 22.94
C PRO A 109 -12.47 10.19 23.29
N THR A 110 -13.31 11.24 23.29
CA THR A 110 -14.74 11.14 23.57
C THR A 110 -15.56 10.73 22.35
N VAL A 111 -14.99 10.82 21.13
CA VAL A 111 -15.68 10.41 19.91
C VAL A 111 -15.60 8.91 19.75
N LEU A 112 -16.76 8.27 19.82
CA LEU A 112 -16.87 6.84 19.55
C LEU A 112 -16.93 6.58 18.04
N PRO A 113 -16.46 5.39 17.59
CA PRO A 113 -16.63 4.99 16.20
C PRO A 113 -18.11 4.83 15.86
N VAL A 114 -18.50 5.24 14.66
CA VAL A 114 -19.87 5.02 14.13
C VAL A 114 -20.17 3.53 14.07
N TRP A 115 -19.17 2.73 13.69
CA TRP A 115 -19.18 1.28 13.85
C TRP A 115 -17.76 0.74 13.95
N GLN A 116 -17.64 -0.47 14.49
CA GLN A 116 -16.39 -1.18 14.65
C GLN A 116 -16.59 -2.67 14.41
N SER A 117 -15.63 -3.30 13.75
CA SER A 117 -15.60 -4.74 13.54
C SER A 117 -14.22 -5.28 13.89
N THR A 118 -14.18 -6.31 14.73
CA THR A 118 -12.93 -7.00 15.09
C THR A 118 -13.02 -8.46 14.67
N MET A 119 -11.98 -8.95 14.02
CA MET A 119 -11.89 -10.35 13.62
C MET A 119 -10.52 -10.95 13.97
N ARG A 120 -10.51 -12.23 14.34
CA ARG A 120 -9.27 -13.00 14.48
C ARG A 120 -8.91 -13.59 13.11
N VAL A 121 -7.66 -13.39 12.69
CA VAL A 121 -7.14 -13.83 11.39
C VAL A 121 -6.11 -14.94 11.62
N PRO A 122 -6.45 -16.21 11.34
CA PRO A 122 -5.48 -17.29 11.33
C PRO A 122 -4.50 -17.11 10.15
N ALA A 123 -3.25 -17.52 10.33
CA ALA A 123 -2.22 -17.45 9.29
C ALA A 123 -2.64 -18.06 7.94
N THR A 124 -3.46 -19.12 7.98
CA THR A 124 -3.95 -19.83 6.80
C THR A 124 -5.06 -19.10 6.03
N ARG A 125 -5.62 -18.00 6.57
CA ARG A 125 -6.79 -17.31 6.01
C ARG A 125 -6.56 -15.84 5.62
N LEU A 126 -5.32 -15.46 5.32
CA LEU A 126 -4.96 -14.09 4.91
C LEU A 126 -5.77 -13.58 3.71
N ALA A 127 -5.96 -14.43 2.69
CA ALA A 127 -6.75 -14.05 1.51
C ALA A 127 -8.23 -13.76 1.86
N SER A 128 -8.82 -14.55 2.77
CA SER A 128 -10.20 -14.31 3.24
C SER A 128 -10.29 -13.04 4.07
N ALA A 129 -9.28 -12.74 4.89
CA ALA A 129 -9.22 -11.53 5.69
C ALA A 129 -9.12 -10.29 4.80
N ARG A 130 -8.29 -10.32 3.74
CA ARG A 130 -8.20 -9.23 2.75
C ARG A 130 -9.53 -8.95 2.08
N ARG A 131 -10.23 -9.98 1.61
CA ARG A 131 -11.56 -9.83 1.03
C ARG A 131 -12.55 -9.22 2.02
N ARG A 132 -12.52 -9.68 3.27
CA ARG A 132 -13.40 -9.14 4.30
C ARG A 132 -13.09 -7.67 4.64
N MET A 133 -11.81 -7.28 4.65
CA MET A 133 -11.44 -5.86 4.76
C MET A 133 -12.04 -5.04 3.63
N GLU A 134 -11.86 -5.49 2.39
CA GLU A 134 -12.38 -4.81 1.20
C GLU A 134 -13.91 -4.63 1.28
N GLU A 135 -14.64 -5.69 1.65
CA GLU A 135 -16.08 -5.63 1.86
C GLU A 135 -16.47 -4.60 2.93
N LEU A 136 -15.78 -4.58 4.08
CA LEU A 136 -16.06 -3.63 5.16
C LEU A 136 -15.77 -2.19 4.73
N LEU A 137 -14.64 -1.96 4.06
CA LEU A 137 -14.22 -0.64 3.60
C LEU A 137 -15.09 -0.10 2.47
N ALA A 138 -15.64 -0.97 1.61
CA ALA A 138 -16.55 -0.58 0.54
C ALA A 138 -17.87 0.05 1.04
N HIS A 139 -18.22 -0.15 2.32
CA HIS A 139 -19.40 0.46 2.95
C HIS A 139 -19.07 1.78 3.68
N THR A 140 -17.87 2.32 3.49
CA THR A 140 -17.44 3.60 4.05
C THR A 140 -17.50 4.72 3.00
N GLU A 141 -17.19 5.94 3.40
CA GLU A 141 -17.10 7.09 2.49
C GLU A 141 -15.80 7.13 1.65
N LEU A 142 -14.94 6.11 1.76
CA LEU A 142 -13.73 5.99 0.96
C LEU A 142 -14.08 5.80 -0.52
N THR A 143 -13.29 6.41 -1.39
CA THR A 143 -13.35 6.13 -2.82
C THR A 143 -12.88 4.69 -3.10
N PRO A 144 -13.26 4.06 -4.23
CA PRO A 144 -12.79 2.73 -4.59
C PRO A 144 -11.25 2.59 -4.58
N ASN A 145 -10.53 3.64 -4.97
CA ASN A 145 -9.07 3.68 -4.93
C ASN A 145 -8.53 3.68 -3.49
N GLU A 146 -9.15 4.45 -2.58
CA GLU A 146 -8.78 4.48 -1.17
C GLU A 146 -9.10 3.18 -0.45
N VAL A 147 -10.24 2.55 -0.77
CA VAL A 147 -10.58 1.20 -0.30
C VAL A 147 -9.50 0.21 -0.70
N PHE A 148 -9.09 0.23 -1.97
CA PHE A 148 -8.04 -0.63 -2.47
C PHE A 148 -6.70 -0.37 -1.76
N ASP A 149 -6.30 0.88 -1.64
CA ASP A 149 -5.05 1.28 -1.01
C ASP A 149 -5.00 0.86 0.46
N LEU A 150 -6.08 1.08 1.21
CA LEU A 150 -6.14 0.71 2.62
C LEU A 150 -6.20 -0.82 2.82
N THR A 151 -6.90 -1.54 1.91
CA THR A 151 -6.90 -3.01 1.89
C THR A 151 -5.50 -3.56 1.63
N LEU A 152 -4.75 -2.94 0.74
CA LEU A 152 -3.38 -3.33 0.44
C LEU A 152 -2.46 -3.07 1.65
N ALA A 153 -2.53 -1.87 2.24
CA ALA A 153 -1.76 -1.52 3.42
C ALA A 153 -2.07 -2.45 4.62
N GLY A 154 -3.35 -2.74 4.85
CA GLY A 154 -3.78 -3.69 5.87
C GLY A 154 -3.33 -5.13 5.59
N GLY A 155 -3.29 -5.51 4.32
CA GLY A 155 -2.75 -6.80 3.86
C GLY A 155 -1.26 -6.97 4.18
N GLU A 156 -0.46 -5.92 4.01
CA GLU A 156 0.96 -5.90 4.40
C GLU A 156 1.12 -5.97 5.92
N ALA A 157 0.31 -5.21 6.67
CA ALA A 157 0.32 -5.27 8.14
C ALA A 157 -0.04 -6.68 8.66
N LEU A 158 -1.05 -7.32 8.06
CA LEU A 158 -1.44 -8.70 8.39
C LEU A 158 -0.34 -9.71 8.04
N GLY A 159 0.30 -9.57 6.89
CA GLY A 159 1.41 -10.42 6.47
C GLY A 159 2.56 -10.34 7.47
N ASN A 160 2.99 -9.13 7.80
CA ASN A 160 4.04 -8.90 8.80
C ASN A 160 3.66 -9.48 10.17
N ALA A 161 2.41 -9.27 10.62
CA ALA A 161 1.95 -9.80 11.89
C ALA A 161 1.94 -11.33 11.94
N VAL A 162 1.56 -11.99 10.85
CA VAL A 162 1.54 -13.46 10.75
C VAL A 162 2.95 -14.04 10.72
N ASP A 163 3.88 -13.40 10.02
CA ASP A 163 5.28 -13.85 9.92
C ASP A 163 6.03 -13.77 11.26
N HIS A 164 5.56 -12.90 12.17
CA HIS A 164 6.22 -12.64 13.46
C HIS A 164 5.42 -13.13 14.67
N THR A 165 4.27 -13.76 14.48
CA THR A 165 3.39 -14.19 15.58
C THR A 165 3.48 -15.69 15.84
N CYS A 166 3.36 -16.07 17.12
CA CYS A 166 3.13 -17.46 17.52
C CYS A 166 1.65 -17.83 17.30
N ALA A 167 1.31 -19.10 17.34
CA ALA A 167 0.10 -19.80 16.88
C ALA A 167 -1.30 -19.21 17.20
N GLU A 168 -1.43 -18.16 18.00
CA GLU A 168 -2.74 -17.65 18.45
C GLU A 168 -3.50 -16.77 17.45
N GLY A 169 -2.86 -16.44 16.31
CA GLY A 169 -3.47 -15.59 15.27
C GLY A 169 -3.36 -14.09 15.57
N VAL A 170 -3.71 -13.33 14.56
CA VAL A 170 -3.66 -11.86 14.56
C VAL A 170 -5.07 -11.31 14.72
N LEU A 171 -5.23 -10.19 15.44
CA LEU A 171 -6.48 -9.45 15.49
C LEU A 171 -6.44 -8.32 14.48
N LEU A 172 -7.48 -8.22 13.67
CA LEU A 172 -7.75 -7.11 12.79
C LEU A 172 -8.99 -6.38 13.28
N THR A 173 -8.85 -5.09 13.57
CA THR A 173 -9.96 -4.20 13.95
C THR A 173 -10.10 -3.10 12.90
N VAL A 174 -11.30 -2.89 12.42
CA VAL A 174 -11.67 -1.77 11.54
C VAL A 174 -12.67 -0.91 12.30
N SER A 175 -12.33 0.36 12.50
CA SER A 175 -13.18 1.36 13.19
C SER A 175 -13.44 2.51 12.22
N VAL A 176 -14.71 2.87 12.05
CA VAL A 176 -15.12 4.00 11.21
C VAL A 176 -15.60 5.13 12.10
N TYR A 177 -14.98 6.28 11.92
CA TYR A 177 -15.33 7.54 12.56
C TYR A 177 -15.98 8.49 11.55
N PRO A 178 -16.56 9.62 11.97
CA PRO A 178 -17.22 10.54 11.05
C PRO A 178 -16.31 11.13 9.96
N ASP A 179 -14.99 11.18 10.20
CA ASP A 179 -14.02 11.81 9.31
C ASP A 179 -12.95 10.87 8.78
N ARG A 180 -12.90 9.63 9.27
CA ARG A 180 -11.80 8.69 8.99
C ARG A 180 -12.14 7.22 9.20
N VAL A 181 -11.35 6.37 8.59
CA VAL A 181 -11.22 4.95 8.94
C VAL A 181 -9.91 4.74 9.69
N VAL A 182 -9.99 3.98 10.78
CA VAL A 182 -8.82 3.48 11.52
C VAL A 182 -8.82 1.96 11.42
N MET A 183 -7.71 1.41 10.98
CA MET A 183 -7.49 -0.03 10.93
C MET A 183 -6.34 -0.39 11.85
N GLU A 184 -6.54 -1.36 12.74
CA GLU A 184 -5.52 -1.83 13.67
C GLU A 184 -5.27 -3.32 13.45
N VAL A 185 -4.01 -3.66 13.26
CA VAL A 185 -3.53 -5.05 13.21
C VAL A 185 -2.70 -5.29 14.45
N THR A 186 -3.09 -6.27 15.24
CA THR A 186 -2.48 -6.56 16.53
C THR A 186 -2.00 -8.01 16.57
N ASP A 187 -0.73 -8.21 16.88
CA ASP A 187 -0.11 -9.53 17.04
C ASP A 187 0.30 -9.82 18.50
N CYS A 188 0.81 -11.00 18.74
CA CYS A 188 1.35 -11.47 20.04
C CYS A 188 2.83 -11.88 19.90
N GLY A 189 3.56 -11.36 18.94
CA GLY A 189 4.98 -11.64 18.72
C GLY A 189 5.92 -10.96 19.70
N GLY A 190 7.19 -10.83 19.34
CA GLY A 190 8.23 -10.23 20.18
C GLY A 190 8.08 -8.74 20.46
N GLY A 191 7.16 -8.06 19.76
CA GLY A 191 6.93 -6.63 19.86
C GLY A 191 8.00 -5.81 19.13
N PHE A 192 7.52 -4.87 18.31
CA PHE A 192 8.34 -3.97 17.51
C PHE A 192 7.75 -2.56 17.57
N GLU A 193 8.62 -1.56 17.58
CA GLU A 193 8.25 -0.15 17.57
C GLU A 193 9.08 0.56 16.54
N LEU A 194 8.47 1.49 15.81
CA LEU A 194 9.14 2.30 14.80
C LEU A 194 8.56 3.72 14.83
N GLY A 195 9.40 4.71 14.99
CA GLY A 195 9.02 6.13 14.90
C GLY A 195 8.48 6.49 13.52
N ASP A 196 7.66 7.53 13.46
CA ASP A 196 7.01 7.96 12.20
C ASP A 196 8.02 8.32 11.11
N ASP A 197 9.18 8.90 11.48
CA ASP A 197 10.25 9.30 10.58
C ASP A 197 11.40 8.29 10.50
N GLU A 198 11.37 7.20 11.28
CA GLU A 198 12.41 6.18 11.25
C GLU A 198 12.27 5.31 10.00
N GLU A 199 13.36 5.15 9.24
CA GLU A 199 13.41 4.14 8.20
C GLU A 199 13.42 2.73 8.84
N PRO A 200 12.61 1.80 8.31
CA PRO A 200 12.65 0.42 8.79
C PRO A 200 14.09 -0.11 8.64
N PRO A 201 14.62 -0.85 9.62
CA PRO A 201 15.98 -1.38 9.57
C PRO A 201 16.18 -2.14 8.26
N CYS A 202 17.18 -1.69 7.50
CA CYS A 202 17.56 -2.36 6.27
C CYS A 202 18.22 -3.68 6.66
N ALA A 203 17.66 -4.81 6.27
CA ALA A 203 18.21 -6.13 6.56
C ALA A 203 19.54 -6.42 5.81
N CYS A 204 20.27 -5.37 5.39
CA CYS A 204 21.47 -5.46 4.56
C CYS A 204 22.78 -5.48 5.32
N GLU A 205 22.78 -5.40 6.65
CA GLU A 205 24.00 -5.52 7.44
C GLU A 205 24.16 -6.96 7.96
N GLY A 206 24.67 -7.84 7.09
CA GLY A 206 25.24 -9.11 7.53
C GLY A 206 24.68 -10.40 6.96
N ALA A 207 24.55 -10.54 5.64
CA ALA A 207 24.67 -11.85 5.00
C ALA A 207 24.76 -11.69 3.47
N GLY A 208 25.94 -11.81 2.91
CA GLY A 208 26.14 -11.95 1.46
C GLY A 208 25.56 -13.27 0.95
N GLY A 209 24.27 -13.29 0.66
CA GLY A 209 23.62 -14.37 -0.08
C GLY A 209 23.67 -14.07 -1.58
N LYS A 210 24.36 -14.92 -2.34
CA LYS A 210 24.55 -14.83 -3.81
C LYS A 210 23.29 -15.15 -4.63
N ASP A 211 22.10 -15.11 -4.05
CA ASP A 211 20.84 -15.30 -4.76
C ASP A 211 20.08 -13.99 -4.79
N GLY A 212 19.75 -13.51 -6.00
CA GLY A 212 19.03 -12.28 -6.29
C GLY A 212 17.62 -12.14 -5.69
N SER A 213 17.37 -12.70 -4.51
CA SER A 213 16.19 -12.44 -3.70
C SER A 213 16.38 -11.09 -3.02
N PHE A 214 15.90 -10.02 -3.65
CA PHE A 214 15.75 -8.71 -3.02
C PHE A 214 14.97 -8.87 -1.72
N HIS A 215 15.61 -8.55 -0.59
CA HIS A 215 15.06 -8.70 0.75
C HIS A 215 13.72 -7.97 0.88
N GLU A 216 12.66 -8.74 1.15
CA GLU A 216 11.27 -8.28 1.23
C GLU A 216 10.96 -7.50 2.53
N ARG A 217 11.86 -7.55 3.50
CA ARG A 217 11.72 -6.87 4.80
C ARG A 217 11.96 -5.36 4.66
N GLY A 218 11.02 -4.56 5.15
CA GLY A 218 11.06 -3.09 5.05
C GLY A 218 10.23 -2.49 3.91
N ARG A 219 9.90 -3.24 2.86
CA ARG A 219 9.03 -2.75 1.77
C ARG A 219 7.59 -2.58 2.22
N GLY A 220 7.09 -3.49 3.04
CA GLY A 220 5.71 -3.46 3.54
C GLY A 220 5.43 -2.19 4.34
N ILE A 221 6.35 -1.75 5.21
CA ILE A 221 6.20 -0.53 6.00
C ILE A 221 6.23 0.71 5.09
N LYS A 222 7.17 0.77 4.14
CA LYS A 222 7.22 1.86 3.14
C LYS A 222 5.92 1.90 2.31
N LEU A 223 5.39 0.75 1.93
CA LEU A 223 4.13 0.65 1.21
C LEU A 223 2.94 1.12 2.07
N MET A 224 2.83 0.66 3.31
CA MET A 224 1.81 1.14 4.24
C MET A 224 1.86 2.67 4.39
N ARG A 225 3.06 3.23 4.60
CA ARG A 225 3.28 4.69 4.69
C ARG A 225 2.95 5.42 3.40
N MET A 226 3.09 4.81 2.23
CA MET A 226 2.68 5.40 0.96
C MET A 226 1.16 5.42 0.79
N LEU A 227 0.44 4.43 1.27
CA LEU A 227 -0.97 4.20 0.96
C LEU A 227 -1.92 4.76 2.03
N ALA A 228 -1.58 4.66 3.30
CA ALA A 228 -2.36 5.27 4.39
C ALA A 228 -1.96 6.73 4.63
N ASP A 229 -2.79 7.53 5.28
CA ASP A 229 -2.48 8.91 5.62
C ASP A 229 -1.61 8.99 6.87
N SER A 230 -1.76 8.04 7.82
CA SER A 230 -0.81 7.80 8.92
C SER A 230 -0.61 6.32 9.14
N VAL A 231 0.60 5.97 9.58
CA VAL A 231 0.99 4.62 9.99
C VAL A 231 1.74 4.74 11.30
N GLU A 232 1.19 4.18 12.35
CA GLU A 232 1.79 4.12 13.67
C GLU A 232 2.08 2.66 14.02
N ILE A 233 3.31 2.36 14.45
CA ILE A 233 3.75 1.02 14.83
C ILE A 233 4.23 1.07 16.28
N ARG A 234 3.51 0.41 17.17
CA ARG A 234 3.77 0.44 18.60
C ARG A 234 3.92 -0.96 19.18
N ARG A 235 4.77 -1.09 20.18
CA ARG A 235 4.75 -2.25 21.06
C ARG A 235 3.53 -2.18 21.97
N LYS A 236 2.89 -3.33 22.24
CA LYS A 236 1.80 -3.40 23.22
C LYS A 236 2.28 -3.03 24.62
N ALA A 237 1.41 -2.41 25.41
CA ALA A 237 1.68 -2.10 26.80
C ALA A 237 1.99 -3.35 27.67
N SER A 238 1.52 -4.53 27.25
CA SER A 238 1.85 -5.83 27.88
C SER A 238 3.29 -6.28 27.64
N GLY A 239 4.07 -5.56 26.82
CA GLY A 239 5.46 -5.90 26.46
C GLY A 239 5.61 -6.94 25.37
N CYS A 240 4.57 -7.71 25.04
CA CYS A 240 4.59 -8.73 24.00
C CYS A 240 3.59 -8.36 22.90
N GLY A 241 4.07 -8.32 21.64
CA GLY A 241 3.27 -8.04 20.46
C GLY A 241 3.35 -6.60 19.97
N THR A 242 2.92 -6.42 18.73
CA THR A 242 2.90 -5.15 18.01
C THR A 242 1.47 -4.74 17.72
N VAL A 243 1.23 -3.44 17.66
CA VAL A 243 0.02 -2.82 17.10
C VAL A 243 0.44 -1.95 15.92
N VAL A 244 -0.03 -2.30 14.74
CA VAL A 244 0.08 -1.46 13.55
C VAL A 244 -1.25 -0.77 13.35
N ARG A 245 -1.24 0.57 13.44
CA ARG A 245 -2.42 1.42 13.24
C ARG A 245 -2.29 2.18 11.94
N LEU A 246 -3.25 2.00 11.06
CA LEU A 246 -3.38 2.68 9.78
C LEU A 246 -4.57 3.63 9.83
N VAL A 247 -4.37 4.88 9.44
CA VAL A 247 -5.44 5.89 9.38
C VAL A 247 -5.62 6.36 7.94
N LYS A 248 -6.87 6.45 7.51
CA LYS A 248 -7.27 7.05 6.24
C LYS A 248 -8.39 8.05 6.47
N LEU A 249 -8.14 9.32 6.13
CA LEU A 249 -9.15 10.38 6.22
C LEU A 249 -10.13 10.26 5.06
N PHE A 250 -11.39 10.60 5.30
CA PHE A 250 -12.34 10.75 4.22
C PHE A 250 -12.00 12.02 3.42
N THR A 251 -11.96 11.90 2.09
CA THR A 251 -11.77 13.05 1.22
C THR A 251 -13.02 13.93 1.28
N PRO A 252 -12.93 15.24 1.64
CA PRO A 252 -14.09 16.12 1.63
C PRO A 252 -14.81 16.10 0.29
N LEU A 253 -16.15 16.12 0.31
CA LEU A 253 -16.99 16.10 -0.89
C LEU A 253 -16.63 17.20 -1.92
N ALA A 254 -16.09 18.34 -1.48
CA ALA A 254 -15.62 19.42 -2.34
C ALA A 254 -14.40 19.07 -3.22
N ALA A 255 -13.66 18.01 -2.90
CA ALA A 255 -12.51 17.55 -3.68
C ALA A 255 -12.83 16.39 -4.63
N LYS A 256 -14.10 15.94 -4.64
CA LYS A 256 -14.59 14.83 -5.50
C LYS A 256 -15.24 15.34 -6.81
N ALA A 257 -15.22 16.66 -7.06
CA ALA A 257 -15.79 17.29 -8.26
C ALA A 257 -14.77 17.49 -9.37
#